data_199b250a6d622f00d7484d30cb064ac4
#
_entry.id   199b250a6d622f00d7484d30cb064ac4
#
_cell.length_a   1.000
_cell.length_b   1.000
_cell.length_c   1.000
_cell.angle_alpha   90.00
_cell.angle_beta   90.00
_cell.angle_gamma   90.00
#
_symmetry.space_group_name_H-M   'P 1'
#
loop_
_entity.id
_entity.type
_entity.pdbx_description
1 polymer ?
#
loop_
_entity_poly.entity_id
_entity_poly.type
_entity_poly.pdbx_seq_one_letter_code
_entity_poly.pdbx_strand_id
1 'polypeptide(L)'
;DFTKNFSMPFEAYLGNNDAGADGMAIVFQNDPAGINAVGTNGDGIGARGIQNGVVLELDTYRNSSSPAFDPVADHGQIWKSSDQSTITSTVSLPNLEDGAWHNVIVNWDYASQKLSYTVDGTLAGSYTGNIVTNYFGGASKVYFGFTASTGGLNNDQRVRFSSLCSLPLEVDTDGDGTPNYLDLDSDGDGCPDAIEGDENV
;
A
#
# COMPACT_ATOMS: atom_id res chain seq x y z
N ASP A 1 -2.42 9.38 6.21
CA ASP A 1 -3.51 10.30 6.56
C ASP A 1 -4.22 10.79 5.31
N PHE A 2 -5.51 10.43 5.15
CA PHE A 2 -6.32 10.75 3.98
C PHE A 2 -7.01 12.12 4.07
N THR A 3 -6.66 12.95 5.06
CA THR A 3 -7.08 14.36 5.11
C THR A 3 -6.10 15.31 4.42
N LYS A 4 -4.96 14.79 3.94
CA LYS A 4 -3.90 15.55 3.28
C LYS A 4 -3.46 14.82 2.01
N ASN A 5 -2.92 15.55 1.03
CA ASN A 5 -2.28 14.94 -0.13
C ASN A 5 -1.04 14.14 0.29
N PHE A 6 -0.80 13.03 -0.38
CA PHE A 6 0.48 12.32 -0.27
C PHE A 6 0.90 11.70 -1.60
N SER A 7 2.19 11.50 -1.72
CA SER A 7 2.82 10.69 -2.77
C SER A 7 3.80 9.73 -2.11
N MET A 8 3.69 8.45 -2.45
CA MET A 8 4.53 7.39 -1.87
C MET A 8 5.26 6.63 -2.98
N PRO A 9 6.47 7.09 -3.37
CA PRO A 9 7.30 6.37 -4.31
C PRO A 9 8.07 5.24 -3.62
N PHE A 10 8.13 4.09 -4.27
CA PHE A 10 8.95 2.95 -3.87
C PHE A 10 9.27 2.10 -5.10
N GLU A 11 10.12 1.10 -4.93
CA GLU A 11 10.39 0.11 -5.97
C GLU A 11 9.93 -1.27 -5.52
N ALA A 12 9.28 -1.99 -6.43
CA ALA A 12 8.85 -3.38 -6.28
C ALA A 12 9.69 -4.29 -7.17
N TYR A 13 10.07 -5.45 -6.64
CA TYR A 13 10.67 -6.53 -7.40
C TYR A 13 9.76 -7.75 -7.27
N LEU A 14 9.35 -8.31 -8.40
CA LEU A 14 8.37 -9.40 -8.42
C LEU A 14 8.98 -10.74 -8.90
N GLY A 15 10.31 -10.77 -9.03
CA GLY A 15 11.04 -11.98 -9.39
C GLY A 15 11.54 -12.01 -10.82
N ASN A 16 11.98 -13.19 -11.25
CA ASN A 16 12.53 -13.43 -12.59
C ASN A 16 11.97 -14.70 -13.23
N ASN A 17 10.84 -15.17 -12.75
CA ASN A 17 10.18 -16.37 -13.26
C ASN A 17 8.77 -16.01 -13.70
N ASP A 18 8.58 -15.79 -15.00
CA ASP A 18 7.31 -15.47 -15.66
C ASP A 18 6.18 -16.54 -15.46
N ALA A 19 6.53 -17.70 -14.94
CA ALA A 19 5.58 -18.73 -14.52
C ALA A 19 5.43 -18.78 -12.98
N GLY A 20 5.92 -17.76 -12.29
CA GLY A 20 5.83 -17.64 -10.84
C GLY A 20 4.44 -17.24 -10.34
N ALA A 21 4.31 -16.96 -9.06
CA ALA A 21 3.05 -16.58 -8.41
C ALA A 21 3.32 -15.96 -7.02
N ASP A 22 2.35 -15.30 -6.41
CA ASP A 22 1.06 -14.82 -6.95
C ASP A 22 1.15 -13.33 -7.30
N GLY A 23 2.04 -12.59 -6.64
CA GLY A 23 2.21 -11.15 -6.76
C GLY A 23 2.31 -10.47 -5.40
N MET A 24 2.18 -9.15 -5.38
CA MET A 24 2.23 -8.35 -4.17
C MET A 24 1.19 -7.22 -4.19
N ALA A 25 0.94 -6.63 -3.02
CA ALA A 25 -0.01 -5.55 -2.89
C ALA A 25 0.44 -4.49 -1.88
N ILE A 26 -0.06 -3.28 -2.10
CA ILE A 26 -0.06 -2.19 -1.12
C ILE A 26 -1.45 -2.17 -0.51
N VAL A 27 -1.53 -2.23 0.82
CA VAL A 27 -2.79 -2.26 1.56
C VAL A 27 -2.89 -1.02 2.43
N PHE A 28 -3.99 -0.30 2.32
CA PHE A 28 -4.41 0.71 3.30
C PHE A 28 -5.60 0.16 4.07
N GLN A 29 -5.55 0.15 5.40
CA GLN A 29 -6.57 -0.53 6.18
C GLN A 29 -6.76 0.05 7.59
N ASN A 30 -7.97 -0.13 8.13
CA ASN A 30 -8.34 0.17 9.51
C ASN A 30 -8.96 -1.09 10.14
N ASP A 31 -8.25 -2.21 10.04
CA ASP A 31 -8.64 -3.49 10.65
C ASP A 31 -8.51 -3.41 12.18
N PRO A 32 -9.43 -3.99 12.97
CA PRO A 32 -9.28 -4.07 14.41
C PRO A 32 -7.99 -4.74 14.91
N ALA A 33 -7.36 -5.58 14.09
CA ALA A 33 -6.06 -6.18 14.39
C ALA A 33 -4.88 -5.20 14.22
N GLY A 34 -5.12 -4.01 13.64
CA GLY A 34 -4.11 -2.97 13.45
C GLY A 34 -2.94 -3.44 12.59
N ILE A 35 -1.72 -3.27 13.09
CA ILE A 35 -0.49 -3.69 12.39
C ILE A 35 -0.33 -5.20 12.27
N ASN A 36 -1.14 -5.98 12.98
CA ASN A 36 -1.13 -7.45 12.91
C ASN A 36 -2.15 -8.01 11.91
N ALA A 37 -2.87 -7.15 11.18
CA ALA A 37 -3.80 -7.59 10.16
C ALA A 37 -3.07 -8.33 9.04
N VAL A 38 -3.55 -9.53 8.71
CA VAL A 38 -3.02 -10.36 7.63
C VAL A 38 -4.17 -11.05 6.92
N GLY A 39 -4.09 -11.13 5.60
CA GLY A 39 -5.09 -11.78 4.76
C GLY A 39 -4.69 -13.18 4.31
N THR A 40 -5.48 -13.74 3.38
CA THR A 40 -5.24 -15.06 2.82
C THR A 40 -4.12 -15.04 1.78
N ASN A 41 -3.37 -16.12 1.69
CA ASN A 41 -2.34 -16.35 0.67
C ASN A 41 -2.96 -16.78 -0.69
N GLY A 42 -2.12 -17.16 -1.65
CA GLY A 42 -2.54 -17.47 -3.01
C GLY A 42 -3.14 -16.24 -3.69
N ASP A 43 -4.25 -16.42 -4.39
CA ASP A 43 -5.02 -15.36 -5.06
C ASP A 43 -5.46 -14.18 -4.17
N GLY A 44 -5.36 -14.32 -2.87
CA GLY A 44 -5.61 -13.23 -1.91
C GLY A 44 -4.42 -12.32 -1.66
N ILE A 45 -3.25 -12.63 -2.22
CA ILE A 45 -1.99 -11.87 -2.17
C ILE A 45 -1.63 -11.41 -0.73
N GLY A 46 -1.99 -12.20 0.30
CA GLY A 46 -1.79 -11.85 1.71
C GLY A 46 -2.70 -10.72 2.23
N ALA A 47 -3.67 -10.27 1.45
CA ALA A 47 -4.49 -9.09 1.73
C ALA A 47 -5.98 -9.38 1.88
N ARG A 48 -6.52 -10.38 1.17
CA ARG A 48 -7.96 -10.71 1.25
C ARG A 48 -8.34 -11.21 2.65
N GLY A 49 -9.34 -10.55 3.24
CA GLY A 49 -9.82 -10.83 4.60
C GLY A 49 -9.51 -9.72 5.60
N ILE A 50 -8.55 -8.84 5.29
CA ILE A 50 -8.27 -7.64 6.09
C ILE A 50 -9.49 -6.72 6.04
N GLN A 51 -9.98 -6.29 7.20
CA GLN A 51 -11.19 -5.48 7.27
C GLN A 51 -10.91 -4.00 7.02
N ASN A 52 -11.93 -3.28 6.59
CA ASN A 52 -11.90 -1.82 6.43
C ASN A 52 -10.71 -1.30 5.63
N GLY A 53 -10.49 -1.83 4.45
CA GLY A 53 -9.34 -1.45 3.65
C GLY A 53 -9.53 -1.56 2.15
N VAL A 54 -8.54 -1.02 1.44
CA VAL A 54 -8.37 -1.16 -0.01
C VAL A 54 -7.00 -1.76 -0.31
N VAL A 55 -6.93 -2.50 -1.38
CA VAL A 55 -5.74 -3.18 -1.87
C VAL A 55 -5.42 -2.63 -3.26
N LEU A 56 -4.19 -2.22 -3.46
CA LEU A 56 -3.61 -1.87 -4.75
C LEU A 56 -2.69 -3.02 -5.13
N GLU A 57 -3.12 -3.85 -6.05
CA GLU A 57 -2.39 -5.07 -6.39
C GLU A 57 -1.44 -4.90 -7.56
N LEU A 58 -0.38 -5.68 -7.52
CA LEU A 58 0.52 -6.00 -8.61
C LEU A 58 0.47 -7.52 -8.75
N ASP A 59 -0.48 -8.01 -9.54
CA ASP A 59 -0.72 -9.44 -9.73
C ASP A 59 0.05 -9.95 -10.93
N THR A 60 0.76 -11.06 -10.77
CA THR A 60 1.62 -11.67 -11.78
C THR A 60 1.14 -13.07 -12.17
N TYR A 61 0.11 -13.58 -11.52
CA TYR A 61 -0.41 -14.93 -11.78
C TYR A 61 -1.90 -14.92 -12.09
N ARG A 62 -2.28 -15.48 -13.23
CA ARG A 62 -3.66 -15.54 -13.66
C ARG A 62 -4.51 -16.51 -12.86
N ASN A 63 -5.44 -16.02 -12.08
CA ASN A 63 -6.49 -16.78 -11.41
C ASN A 63 -7.80 -16.70 -12.22
N SER A 64 -8.20 -17.78 -12.85
CA SER A 64 -9.37 -17.83 -13.76
C SER A 64 -10.71 -18.03 -13.06
N SER A 65 -10.75 -18.12 -11.74
CA SER A 65 -11.93 -18.37 -10.92
C SER A 65 -12.21 -17.25 -9.92
N SER A 66 -13.47 -17.19 -9.44
CA SER A 66 -13.87 -16.26 -8.39
C SER A 66 -13.02 -16.43 -7.11
N PRO A 67 -12.67 -15.33 -6.42
CA PRO A 67 -13.12 -13.96 -6.68
C PRO A 67 -12.24 -13.16 -7.67
N ALA A 68 -11.04 -13.62 -8.02
CA ALA A 68 -10.07 -12.86 -8.80
C ALA A 68 -10.51 -12.60 -10.27
N PHE A 69 -10.73 -13.63 -11.08
CA PHE A 69 -11.07 -13.51 -12.51
C PHE A 69 -10.07 -12.68 -13.32
N ASP A 70 -8.79 -13.00 -13.21
CA ASP A 70 -7.72 -12.20 -13.75
C ASP A 70 -7.62 -12.24 -15.28
N PRO A 71 -7.06 -11.20 -15.92
CA PRO A 71 -6.67 -11.23 -17.32
C PRO A 71 -5.53 -12.23 -17.56
N VAL A 72 -5.05 -12.32 -18.81
CA VAL A 72 -3.96 -13.24 -19.17
C VAL A 72 -2.59 -12.69 -18.81
N ALA A 73 -2.45 -11.36 -18.78
CA ALA A 73 -1.18 -10.67 -18.53
C ALA A 73 -1.11 -10.17 -17.08
N ASP A 74 0.06 -9.77 -16.65
CA ASP A 74 0.28 -9.03 -15.41
C ASP A 74 -0.61 -7.81 -15.35
N HIS A 75 -1.12 -7.51 -14.19
CA HIS A 75 -2.09 -6.43 -14.07
C HIS A 75 -2.05 -5.73 -12.71
N GLY A 76 -2.63 -4.54 -12.71
CA GLY A 76 -3.00 -3.80 -11.52
C GLY A 76 -4.51 -3.68 -11.39
N GLN A 77 -4.96 -3.62 -10.16
CA GLN A 77 -6.36 -3.39 -9.81
C GLN A 77 -6.45 -2.78 -8.41
N ILE A 78 -7.52 -2.03 -8.13
CA ILE A 78 -7.89 -1.68 -6.75
C ILE A 78 -9.13 -2.49 -6.38
N TRP A 79 -9.07 -3.17 -5.22
CA TRP A 79 -10.18 -3.95 -4.70
C TRP A 79 -10.32 -3.80 -3.19
N LYS A 80 -11.47 -4.20 -2.66
CA LYS A 80 -11.81 -4.12 -1.25
C LYS A 80 -11.16 -5.26 -0.48
N SER A 81 -10.38 -4.94 0.53
CA SER A 81 -9.57 -5.92 1.26
C SER A 81 -10.35 -7.04 1.94
N SER A 82 -11.59 -6.78 2.40
CA SER A 82 -12.36 -7.76 3.15
C SER A 82 -12.80 -8.99 2.33
N ASP A 83 -13.02 -8.83 1.02
CA ASP A 83 -13.68 -9.86 0.20
C ASP A 83 -13.18 -9.91 -1.26
N GLN A 84 -12.16 -9.11 -1.59
CA GLN A 84 -11.61 -8.96 -2.95
C GLN A 84 -12.65 -8.45 -3.98
N SER A 85 -13.73 -7.81 -3.53
CA SER A 85 -14.67 -7.21 -4.47
C SER A 85 -14.02 -6.04 -5.21
N THR A 86 -14.21 -6.03 -6.53
CA THR A 86 -13.61 -5.08 -7.46
C THR A 86 -14.05 -3.64 -7.18
N ILE A 87 -13.10 -2.72 -7.05
CA ILE A 87 -13.32 -1.28 -7.01
C ILE A 87 -13.04 -0.66 -8.38
N THR A 88 -11.97 -1.11 -9.05
CA THR A 88 -11.61 -0.65 -10.39
C THR A 88 -11.47 -1.82 -11.36
N SER A 89 -11.63 -1.56 -12.65
CA SER A 89 -11.25 -2.56 -13.65
C SER A 89 -9.76 -2.87 -13.58
N THR A 90 -9.39 -4.08 -13.97
CA THR A 90 -8.00 -4.48 -14.16
C THR A 90 -7.35 -3.65 -15.28
N VAL A 91 -6.07 -3.33 -15.09
CA VAL A 91 -5.23 -2.66 -16.10
C VAL A 91 -4.04 -3.59 -16.38
N SER A 92 -3.93 -4.06 -17.62
CA SER A 92 -2.78 -4.87 -18.03
C SER A 92 -1.48 -4.08 -17.92
N LEU A 93 -0.47 -4.69 -17.36
CA LEU A 93 0.88 -4.16 -17.20
C LEU A 93 1.86 -4.95 -18.08
N PRO A 94 3.05 -4.41 -18.37
CA PRO A 94 4.16 -5.21 -18.91
C PRO A 94 4.52 -6.34 -17.94
N ASN A 95 5.32 -7.30 -18.42
CA ASN A 95 5.87 -8.35 -17.55
C ASN A 95 6.62 -7.72 -16.37
N LEU A 96 6.15 -8.04 -15.15
CA LEU A 96 6.71 -7.55 -13.89
C LEU A 96 7.73 -8.54 -13.28
N GLU A 97 7.81 -9.75 -13.82
CA GLU A 97 8.71 -10.83 -13.37
C GLU A 97 9.94 -10.94 -14.28
N ASP A 98 10.41 -9.79 -14.77
CA ASP A 98 11.54 -9.67 -15.70
C ASP A 98 12.92 -9.62 -15.02
N GLY A 99 12.96 -9.72 -13.70
CA GLY A 99 14.17 -9.63 -12.88
C GLY A 99 14.64 -8.21 -12.62
N ALA A 100 13.85 -7.20 -12.97
CA ALA A 100 14.14 -5.80 -12.68
C ALA A 100 13.36 -5.26 -11.46
N TRP A 101 13.75 -4.09 -11.00
CA TRP A 101 13.00 -3.30 -10.04
C TRP A 101 12.08 -2.34 -10.79
N HIS A 102 10.80 -2.33 -10.42
CA HIS A 102 9.76 -1.49 -11.01
C HIS A 102 9.46 -0.30 -10.11
N ASN A 103 9.41 0.90 -10.69
CA ASN A 103 9.06 2.11 -9.95
C ASN A 103 7.55 2.16 -9.74
N VAL A 104 7.12 2.19 -8.49
CA VAL A 104 5.71 2.32 -8.11
C VAL A 104 5.50 3.64 -7.40
N ILE A 105 4.48 4.39 -7.78
CA ILE A 105 4.10 5.64 -7.12
C ILE A 105 2.62 5.56 -6.76
N VAL A 106 2.31 5.61 -5.48
CA VAL A 106 0.94 5.75 -4.98
C VAL A 106 0.69 7.21 -4.66
N ASN A 107 -0.39 7.77 -5.21
CA ASN A 107 -0.78 9.15 -4.97
C ASN A 107 -2.20 9.22 -4.41
N TRP A 108 -2.38 10.09 -3.42
CA TRP A 108 -3.67 10.53 -2.94
C TRP A 108 -3.80 12.03 -3.12
N ASP A 109 -4.83 12.46 -3.81
CA ASP A 109 -5.23 13.86 -3.93
C ASP A 109 -6.50 14.08 -3.11
N TYR A 110 -6.35 14.81 -2.01
CA TYR A 110 -7.45 15.08 -1.08
C TYR A 110 -8.55 15.96 -1.70
N ALA A 111 -8.19 16.92 -2.52
CA ALA A 111 -9.16 17.85 -3.09
C ALA A 111 -10.10 17.17 -4.11
N SER A 112 -9.56 16.27 -4.93
CA SER A 112 -10.34 15.48 -5.89
C SER A 112 -10.81 14.13 -5.32
N GLN A 113 -10.43 13.77 -4.10
CA GLN A 113 -10.69 12.47 -3.47
C GLN A 113 -10.25 11.31 -4.38
N LYS A 114 -9.03 11.42 -4.94
CA LYS A 114 -8.51 10.47 -5.92
C LYS A 114 -7.31 9.72 -5.38
N LEU A 115 -7.46 8.39 -5.24
CA LEU A 115 -6.37 7.45 -5.04
C LEU A 115 -5.95 6.87 -6.39
N SER A 116 -4.66 6.85 -6.68
CA SER A 116 -4.13 6.24 -7.90
C SER A 116 -2.74 5.69 -7.67
N TYR A 117 -2.34 4.73 -8.48
CA TYR A 117 -0.95 4.26 -8.50
C TYR A 117 -0.49 3.96 -9.92
N THR A 118 0.81 4.12 -10.13
CA THR A 118 1.48 3.85 -11.39
C THR A 118 2.60 2.85 -11.19
N VAL A 119 2.89 2.07 -12.23
CA VAL A 119 4.04 1.19 -12.31
C VAL A 119 4.83 1.58 -13.56
N ASP A 120 6.07 1.96 -13.39
CA ASP A 120 6.96 2.47 -14.46
C ASP A 120 6.30 3.56 -15.33
N GLY A 121 5.53 4.43 -14.67
CA GLY A 121 4.78 5.50 -15.32
C GLY A 121 3.45 5.09 -15.95
N THR A 122 3.13 3.79 -16.03
CA THR A 122 1.84 3.29 -16.51
C THR A 122 0.82 3.32 -15.36
N LEU A 123 -0.36 3.91 -15.58
CA LEU A 123 -1.43 3.91 -14.58
C LEU A 123 -1.93 2.47 -14.36
N ALA A 124 -1.77 1.95 -13.16
CA ALA A 124 -2.17 0.60 -12.78
C ALA A 124 -3.56 0.54 -12.10
N GLY A 125 -4.00 1.66 -11.53
CA GLY A 125 -5.36 1.77 -10.97
C GLY A 125 -5.66 3.18 -10.50
N SER A 126 -6.94 3.54 -10.52
CA SER A 126 -7.39 4.86 -10.06
C SER A 126 -8.84 4.80 -9.58
N TYR A 127 -9.06 5.25 -8.36
CA TYR A 127 -10.38 5.39 -7.75
C TYR A 127 -10.63 6.85 -7.35
N THR A 128 -11.82 7.37 -7.63
CA THR A 128 -12.25 8.70 -7.18
C THR A 128 -13.54 8.57 -6.36
N GLY A 129 -13.51 9.04 -5.14
CA GLY A 129 -14.67 9.00 -4.22
C GLY A 129 -14.24 9.04 -2.76
N ASN A 130 -15.20 9.14 -1.86
CA ASN A 130 -14.94 9.20 -0.42
C ASN A 130 -14.47 7.83 0.10
N ILE A 131 -13.17 7.58 -0.04
CA ILE A 131 -12.53 6.32 0.37
C ILE A 131 -12.65 6.07 1.88
N VAL A 132 -12.61 7.13 2.67
CA VAL A 132 -12.71 7.09 4.14
C VAL A 132 -14.03 6.47 4.58
N THR A 133 -15.13 6.97 4.04
CA THR A 133 -16.46 6.45 4.36
C THR A 133 -16.72 5.10 3.71
N ASN A 134 -16.29 4.92 2.45
CA ASN A 134 -16.65 3.75 1.67
C ASN A 134 -15.87 2.50 2.07
N TYR A 135 -14.60 2.66 2.51
CA TYR A 135 -13.71 1.52 2.71
C TYR A 135 -12.99 1.48 4.05
N PHE A 136 -12.80 2.61 4.74
CA PHE A 136 -12.03 2.66 6.00
C PHE A 136 -12.89 2.72 7.26
N GLY A 137 -14.21 2.51 7.13
CA GLY A 137 -15.11 2.57 8.29
C GLY A 137 -15.18 3.96 8.94
N GLY A 138 -14.87 5.02 8.19
CA GLY A 138 -14.86 6.40 8.64
C GLY A 138 -13.52 6.91 9.21
N ALA A 139 -12.49 6.06 9.27
CA ALA A 139 -11.17 6.47 9.74
C ALA A 139 -10.37 7.18 8.62
N SER A 140 -9.93 8.39 8.86
CA SER A 140 -9.08 9.13 7.92
C SER A 140 -7.59 8.82 8.08
N LYS A 141 -7.18 8.38 9.27
CA LYS A 141 -5.85 7.86 9.55
C LYS A 141 -5.93 6.34 9.57
N VAL A 142 -5.15 5.69 8.73
CA VAL A 142 -5.18 4.24 8.55
C VAL A 142 -3.78 3.67 8.53
N TYR A 143 -3.65 2.39 8.80
CA TYR A 143 -2.39 1.67 8.59
C TYR A 143 -2.15 1.46 7.10
N PHE A 144 -0.89 1.40 6.70
CA PHE A 144 -0.50 0.88 5.41
C PHE A 144 0.59 -0.17 5.54
N GLY A 145 0.69 -1.03 4.56
CA GLY A 145 1.72 -2.06 4.52
C GLY A 145 1.78 -2.73 3.16
N PHE A 146 2.75 -3.63 3.04
CA PHE A 146 2.92 -4.46 1.86
C PHE A 146 2.59 -5.89 2.23
N THR A 147 1.91 -6.57 1.31
CA THR A 147 1.67 -8.00 1.39
C THR A 147 2.12 -8.67 0.12
N ALA A 148 2.47 -9.92 0.22
CA ALA A 148 2.79 -10.77 -0.91
C ALA A 148 2.45 -12.20 -0.53
N SER A 149 2.22 -13.04 -1.51
CA SER A 149 1.99 -14.45 -1.28
C SER A 149 2.50 -15.33 -2.39
N THR A 150 2.56 -16.59 -2.09
CA THR A 150 2.84 -17.67 -3.02
C THR A 150 1.86 -18.82 -2.76
N GLY A 151 1.64 -19.66 -3.76
CA GLY A 151 0.77 -20.82 -3.65
C GLY A 151 1.48 -22.11 -4.07
N GLY A 152 0.95 -22.78 -5.06
CA GLY A 152 1.61 -23.93 -5.69
C GLY A 152 2.84 -23.58 -6.53
N LEU A 153 2.90 -22.30 -6.94
CA LEU A 153 4.05 -21.67 -7.59
C LEU A 153 4.57 -20.56 -6.67
N ASN A 154 5.77 -20.06 -6.95
CA ASN A 154 6.40 -19.02 -6.13
C ASN A 154 7.27 -18.10 -6.99
N ASN A 155 7.56 -16.92 -6.43
CA ASN A 155 8.53 -15.99 -6.95
C ASN A 155 9.21 -15.25 -5.78
N ASP A 156 10.21 -14.43 -6.07
CA ASP A 156 10.89 -13.60 -5.08
C ASP A 156 10.30 -12.19 -5.11
N GLN A 157 9.56 -11.79 -4.07
CA GLN A 157 8.90 -10.49 -3.98
C GLN A 157 9.57 -9.62 -2.93
N ARG A 158 9.97 -8.41 -3.34
CA ARG A 158 10.68 -7.46 -2.49
C ARG A 158 10.19 -6.04 -2.71
N VAL A 159 10.28 -5.23 -1.67
CA VAL A 159 10.04 -3.78 -1.72
C VAL A 159 11.28 -3.06 -1.21
N ARG A 160 11.61 -1.93 -1.81
CA ARG A 160 12.59 -1.00 -1.27
C ARG A 160 12.14 0.45 -1.47
N PHE A 161 12.54 1.30 -0.54
CA PHE A 161 12.41 2.74 -0.65
C PHE A 161 13.76 3.34 -0.97
N SER A 162 13.81 4.24 -1.95
CA SER A 162 15.02 5.03 -2.25
C SER A 162 15.33 6.04 -1.15
N SER A 163 14.29 6.51 -0.47
CA SER A 163 14.38 7.35 0.72
C SER A 163 13.12 7.18 1.56
N LEU A 164 13.25 6.86 2.83
CA LEU A 164 12.14 6.85 3.78
C LEU A 164 11.66 8.27 4.12
N CYS A 165 12.50 9.29 3.90
CA CYS A 165 12.15 10.69 4.12
C CYS A 165 11.08 11.23 3.15
N SER A 166 10.69 10.49 2.14
CA SER A 166 9.57 10.85 1.24
C SER A 166 8.22 10.25 1.67
N LEU A 167 8.20 9.42 2.70
CA LEU A 167 6.93 8.98 3.29
C LEU A 167 6.35 10.12 4.11
N PRO A 168 5.03 10.38 4.03
CA PRO A 168 4.38 11.34 4.92
C PRO A 168 4.26 10.75 6.34
N LEU A 169 5.39 10.51 6.97
CA LEU A 169 5.51 10.01 8.36
C LEU A 169 5.64 11.20 9.31
N GLU A 170 4.90 12.27 9.09
CA GLU A 170 5.14 13.49 9.81
C GLU A 170 4.10 13.73 10.91
N VAL A 171 4.48 13.44 12.12
CA VAL A 171 4.18 14.33 13.21
C VAL A 171 5.48 15.13 13.45
N ASP A 172 5.49 16.40 13.17
CA ASP A 172 6.47 17.40 13.52
C ASP A 172 5.72 18.37 14.45
N THR A 173 5.88 18.16 15.74
CA THR A 173 5.01 18.79 16.75
C THR A 173 5.36 20.25 16.94
N ASP A 174 6.66 20.61 16.88
CA ASP A 174 7.14 21.97 17.07
C ASP A 174 7.31 22.76 15.76
N GLY A 175 7.27 22.08 14.60
CA GLY A 175 7.32 22.69 13.28
C GLY A 175 8.72 23.13 12.85
N ASP A 176 9.77 22.55 13.42
CA ASP A 176 11.16 22.88 13.10
C ASP A 176 11.66 22.24 11.80
N GLY A 177 10.88 21.29 11.23
CA GLY A 177 11.19 20.55 10.01
C GLY A 177 11.84 19.18 10.28
N THR A 178 12.00 18.80 11.53
CA THR A 178 12.47 17.50 11.97
C THR A 178 11.28 16.68 12.46
N PRO A 179 10.92 15.56 11.81
CA PRO A 179 9.84 14.72 12.32
C PRO A 179 10.15 14.17 13.72
N ASN A 180 9.14 14.06 14.59
CA ASN A 180 9.30 13.60 15.98
C ASN A 180 10.15 12.34 16.15
N TYR A 181 10.06 11.37 15.24
CA TYR A 181 10.85 10.13 15.33
C TYR A 181 12.35 10.30 15.03
N LEU A 182 12.78 11.46 14.54
CA LEU A 182 14.17 11.86 14.33
C LEU A 182 14.58 13.01 15.24
N ASP A 183 13.61 13.60 15.94
CA ASP A 183 13.80 14.72 16.83
C ASP A 183 14.17 14.22 18.24
N LEU A 184 15.00 14.95 18.90
CA LEU A 184 15.39 14.69 20.29
C LEU A 184 14.57 15.50 21.29
N ASP A 185 13.76 16.44 20.80
CA ASP A 185 12.96 17.41 21.56
C ASP A 185 11.71 17.74 20.72
N SER A 186 10.84 16.73 20.58
CA SER A 186 9.76 16.71 19.59
C SER A 186 8.72 17.81 19.76
N ASP A 187 8.61 18.45 20.93
CA ASP A 187 7.69 19.58 21.18
C ASP A 187 8.40 20.93 21.27
N GLY A 188 9.73 20.94 21.16
CA GLY A 188 10.55 22.16 21.10
C GLY A 188 10.62 22.95 22.41
N ASP A 189 10.31 22.31 23.55
CA ASP A 189 10.30 23.00 24.85
C ASP A 189 11.69 23.09 25.50
N GLY A 190 12.70 22.44 24.92
CA GLY A 190 14.08 22.43 25.36
C GLY A 190 14.42 21.28 26.32
N CYS A 191 13.50 20.36 26.51
CA CYS A 191 13.68 19.15 27.29
C CYS A 191 13.69 17.93 26.35
N PRO A 192 14.76 17.13 26.26
CA PRO A 192 14.77 15.99 25.37
C PRO A 192 13.71 14.92 25.71
N ASP A 193 13.00 14.38 24.70
CA ASP A 193 11.97 13.35 24.81
C ASP A 193 12.35 12.17 25.71
N ALA A 194 13.64 11.78 25.68
CA ALA A 194 14.17 10.68 26.49
C ALA A 194 14.12 10.95 28.02
N ILE A 195 13.91 12.20 28.42
CA ILE A 195 13.86 12.64 29.83
C ILE A 195 12.42 12.87 30.27
N GLU A 196 11.52 13.21 29.35
CA GLU A 196 10.14 13.60 29.65
C GLU A 196 9.21 12.41 29.89
N GLY A 197 9.58 11.22 29.45
CA GLY A 197 8.71 10.05 29.49
C GLY A 197 7.55 10.13 28.48
N ASP A 198 6.48 9.37 28.69
CA ASP A 198 5.34 9.24 27.78
C ASP A 198 4.37 10.46 27.77
N GLU A 199 4.78 11.64 28.16
CA GLU A 199 3.92 12.81 28.23
C GLU A 199 4.02 13.64 26.94
N ASN A 200 3.12 13.34 25.99
CA ASN A 200 2.86 14.10 24.75
C ASN A 200 3.92 14.05 23.64
N VAL A 201 4.37 12.88 23.26
CA VAL A 201 5.08 12.69 21.99
C VAL A 201 4.09 12.50 20.84
#